data_719f28fd6ed5baf80f517cb69de35424
#
_entry.id   719f28fd6ed5baf80f517cb69de35424
#
_cell.length_a   1.000
_cell.length_b   1.000
_cell.length_c   1.000
_cell.angle_alpha   90.00
_cell.angle_beta   90.00
_cell.angle_gamma   90.00
#
_symmetry.space_group_name_H-M   'P 1'
#
loop_
_entity.id
_entity.type
_entity.pdbx_description
1 polymer ?
#
loop_
_entity_poly.entity_id
_entity_poly.type
_entity_poly.pdbx_seq_one_letter_code
_entity_poly.pdbx_strand_id
1 'polypeptide(L)'
;MIKFEIREIKASEIYLLREFLYEAIFQKDQENPLLKDIVDKPELSQYIDGFGRADDFCLVVDIDGRVVGAGWTRILAGKVKGYGNVDEYTPEFAISVYKEYRNMGIGTSLMRRMLDLLKEKGYKRASLAVQKENYAVRMYEKVGFKIVKKIEEEYIMVYELN
;
A
#
# COMPACT_ATOMS: atom_id res chain seq x y z
N MET A 1 -9.98 -18.21 14.99
CA MET A 1 -9.28 -17.65 13.81
C MET A 1 -10.28 -16.93 12.91
N ILE A 2 -9.99 -15.67 12.59
CA ILE A 2 -10.87 -14.88 11.71
C ILE A 2 -10.72 -15.35 10.28
N LYS A 3 -11.85 -15.63 9.63
CA LYS A 3 -11.87 -15.95 8.21
C LYS A 3 -11.96 -14.66 7.40
N PHE A 4 -11.10 -14.51 6.43
CA PHE A 4 -11.13 -13.35 5.54
C PHE A 4 -10.93 -13.79 4.10
N GLU A 5 -11.44 -13.01 3.19
CA GLU A 5 -11.28 -13.19 1.76
C GLU A 5 -10.48 -12.03 1.19
N ILE A 6 -9.55 -12.35 0.30
CA ILE A 6 -8.82 -11.33 -0.47
C ILE A 6 -9.35 -11.38 -1.89
N ARG A 7 -9.83 -10.26 -2.39
CA ARG A 7 -10.42 -10.16 -3.72
C ARG A 7 -10.12 -8.81 -4.37
N GLU A 8 -10.36 -8.70 -5.67
CA GLU A 8 -10.21 -7.43 -6.36
C GLU A 8 -11.26 -6.42 -5.88
N ILE A 9 -10.88 -5.15 -5.82
CA ILE A 9 -11.77 -4.06 -5.47
C ILE A 9 -12.84 -3.92 -6.58
N LYS A 10 -14.07 -3.65 -6.18
CA LYS A 10 -15.17 -3.34 -7.11
C LYS A 10 -15.16 -1.85 -7.44
N ALA A 11 -15.63 -1.49 -8.63
CA ALA A 11 -15.75 -0.08 -9.02
C ALA A 11 -16.53 0.73 -7.97
N SER A 12 -17.59 0.13 -7.41
CA SER A 12 -18.42 0.76 -6.38
C SER A 12 -17.71 0.96 -5.04
N GLU A 13 -16.52 0.40 -4.87
CA GLU A 13 -15.75 0.44 -3.61
C GLU A 13 -14.53 1.36 -3.69
N ILE A 14 -14.21 1.90 -4.87
CA ILE A 14 -13.00 2.73 -5.05
C ILE A 14 -12.99 3.92 -4.09
N TYR A 15 -14.16 4.45 -3.73
CA TYR A 15 -14.25 5.56 -2.78
C TYR A 15 -13.63 5.22 -1.41
N LEU A 16 -13.56 3.93 -1.06
CA LEU A 16 -12.96 3.48 0.20
C LEU A 16 -11.45 3.74 0.27
N LEU A 17 -10.80 3.88 -0.89
CA LEU A 17 -9.34 4.09 -0.93
C LEU A 17 -8.92 5.37 -0.22
N ARG A 18 -9.76 6.38 -0.17
CA ARG A 18 -9.47 7.60 0.57
C ARG A 18 -9.24 7.30 2.06
N GLU A 19 -10.10 6.48 2.65
CA GLU A 19 -9.97 6.07 4.05
C GLU A 19 -8.73 5.20 4.27
N PHE A 20 -8.51 4.23 3.38
CA PHE A 20 -7.34 3.35 3.49
C PHE A 20 -6.03 4.10 3.24
N LEU A 21 -6.03 5.13 2.41
CA LEU A 21 -4.86 6.00 2.25
C LEU A 21 -4.53 6.69 3.57
N TYR A 22 -5.54 7.25 4.24
CA TYR A 22 -5.34 7.89 5.54
C TYR A 22 -4.79 6.86 6.55
N GLU A 23 -5.36 5.66 6.60
CA GLU A 23 -4.91 4.60 7.50
C GLU A 23 -3.48 4.13 7.20
N ALA A 24 -3.01 4.31 5.96
CA ALA A 24 -1.67 3.93 5.55
C ALA A 24 -0.59 4.91 6.03
N ILE A 25 -0.98 6.12 6.45
CA ILE A 25 -0.03 7.12 6.93
C ILE A 25 0.45 6.75 8.33
N PHE A 26 1.76 6.55 8.47
CA PHE A 26 2.35 6.28 9.77
C PHE A 26 2.31 7.55 10.64
N GLN A 27 1.73 7.43 11.83
CA GLN A 27 1.63 8.53 12.79
C GLN A 27 2.22 8.12 14.13
N LYS A 28 3.29 8.78 14.53
CA LYS A 28 3.94 8.55 15.83
C LYS A 28 3.05 9.01 16.98
N ASP A 29 2.45 10.20 16.84
CA ASP A 29 1.63 10.80 17.87
C ASP A 29 0.16 10.40 17.67
N GLN A 30 -0.23 9.35 18.40
CA GLN A 30 -1.59 8.84 18.35
C GLN A 30 -2.59 9.72 19.09
N GLU A 31 -2.11 10.60 19.97
CA GLU A 31 -2.98 11.51 20.75
C GLU A 31 -3.40 12.74 19.93
N ASN A 32 -2.57 13.13 18.96
CA ASN A 32 -2.84 14.25 18.08
C ASN A 32 -2.78 13.78 16.63
N PRO A 33 -3.79 13.01 16.18
CA PRO A 33 -3.76 12.45 14.83
C PRO A 33 -3.87 13.57 13.77
N LEU A 34 -3.29 13.32 12.61
CA LEU A 34 -3.42 14.19 11.46
C LEU A 34 -4.90 14.31 11.07
N LEU A 35 -5.28 15.47 10.55
CA LEU A 35 -6.64 15.67 10.04
C LEU A 35 -6.85 14.79 8.80
N LYS A 36 -8.09 14.33 8.63
CA LYS A 36 -8.45 13.43 7.52
C LYS A 36 -8.17 14.04 6.13
N ASP A 37 -8.26 15.35 6.02
CA ASP A 37 -8.03 16.05 4.76
C ASP A 37 -6.56 16.14 4.35
N ILE A 38 -5.63 15.64 5.18
CA ILE A 38 -4.22 15.55 4.80
C ILE A 38 -4.06 14.78 3.47
N VAL A 39 -4.95 13.84 3.20
CA VAL A 39 -4.90 13.03 1.97
C VAL A 39 -5.22 13.84 0.71
N ASP A 40 -5.72 15.05 0.84
CA ASP A 40 -6.00 15.94 -0.30
C ASP A 40 -4.76 16.64 -0.85
N LYS A 41 -3.65 16.59 -0.12
CA LYS A 41 -2.38 17.13 -0.61
C LYS A 41 -1.93 16.34 -1.83
N PRO A 42 -1.46 17.02 -2.91
CA PRO A 42 -1.09 16.33 -4.16
C PRO A 42 -0.13 15.16 -4.00
N GLU A 43 0.85 15.28 -3.11
CA GLU A 43 1.82 14.21 -2.85
C GLU A 43 1.19 12.96 -2.26
N LEU A 44 0.02 13.08 -1.64
CA LEU A 44 -0.74 11.95 -1.10
C LEU A 44 -1.90 11.56 -2.00
N SER A 45 -2.68 12.52 -2.48
CA SER A 45 -3.87 12.22 -3.29
C SER A 45 -3.52 11.48 -4.58
N GLN A 46 -2.31 11.65 -5.10
CA GLN A 46 -1.87 10.93 -6.30
C GLN A 46 -1.96 9.41 -6.15
N TYR A 47 -1.92 8.90 -4.92
CA TYR A 47 -2.03 7.47 -4.68
C TYR A 47 -3.41 6.90 -5.00
N ILE A 48 -4.42 7.76 -5.07
CA ILE A 48 -5.80 7.33 -5.29
C ILE A 48 -6.55 8.09 -6.39
N ASP A 49 -6.09 9.28 -6.76
CA ASP A 49 -6.78 10.11 -7.76
C ASP A 49 -6.90 9.39 -9.10
N GLY A 50 -8.14 9.33 -9.63
CA GLY A 50 -8.39 8.70 -10.92
C GLY A 50 -8.03 7.22 -10.96
N PHE A 51 -8.17 6.53 -9.83
CA PHE A 51 -7.82 5.11 -9.75
C PHE A 51 -8.62 4.29 -10.75
N GLY A 52 -7.93 3.35 -11.43
CA GLY A 52 -8.51 2.48 -12.45
C GLY A 52 -7.77 2.55 -13.78
N ARG A 53 -6.58 3.14 -13.81
CA ARG A 53 -5.73 3.17 -15.01
C ARG A 53 -5.13 1.79 -15.28
N ALA A 54 -4.52 1.60 -16.45
CA ALA A 54 -4.01 0.31 -16.90
C ALA A 54 -3.02 -0.35 -15.92
N ASP A 55 -2.19 0.45 -15.23
CA ASP A 55 -1.20 -0.04 -14.28
C ASP A 55 -1.67 -0.01 -12.82
N ASP A 56 -2.95 0.26 -12.59
CA ASP A 56 -3.51 0.32 -11.24
C ASP A 56 -4.12 -1.02 -10.85
N PHE A 57 -3.72 -1.55 -9.70
CA PHE A 57 -4.27 -2.80 -9.17
C PHE A 57 -4.59 -2.61 -7.70
N CYS A 58 -5.70 -3.17 -7.27
CA CYS A 58 -6.11 -3.14 -5.86
C CYS A 58 -6.78 -4.44 -5.45
N LEU A 59 -6.30 -4.98 -4.35
CA LEU A 59 -6.96 -6.09 -3.65
C LEU A 59 -7.46 -5.58 -2.32
N VAL A 60 -8.63 -6.05 -1.93
CA VAL A 60 -9.23 -5.70 -0.64
C VAL A 60 -9.40 -6.95 0.21
N VAL A 61 -9.45 -6.72 1.51
CA VAL A 61 -9.72 -7.76 2.50
C VAL A 61 -11.17 -7.64 2.93
N ASP A 62 -11.94 -8.69 2.73
CA ASP A 62 -13.36 -8.75 3.04
C ASP A 62 -13.57 -9.71 4.20
N ILE A 63 -14.23 -9.24 5.26
CA ILE A 63 -14.64 -10.05 6.39
C ILE A 63 -16.16 -9.91 6.52
N ASP A 64 -16.87 -10.98 6.20
CA ASP A 64 -18.34 -11.03 6.29
C ASP A 64 -19.02 -9.86 5.55
N GLY A 65 -18.52 -9.53 4.36
CA GLY A 65 -19.10 -8.48 3.52
C GLY A 65 -18.59 -7.07 3.81
N ARG A 66 -17.71 -6.91 4.80
CA ARG A 66 -17.12 -5.62 5.14
C ARG A 66 -15.66 -5.57 4.66
N VAL A 67 -15.31 -4.52 3.94
CA VAL A 67 -13.92 -4.27 3.53
C VAL A 67 -13.16 -3.67 4.70
N VAL A 68 -12.13 -4.38 5.18
CA VAL A 68 -11.36 -3.99 6.37
C VAL A 68 -9.91 -3.62 6.07
N GLY A 69 -9.50 -3.76 4.83
CA GLY A 69 -8.15 -3.42 4.41
C GLY A 69 -8.05 -3.38 2.90
N ALA A 70 -7.01 -2.73 2.41
CA ALA A 70 -6.71 -2.64 1.00
C ALA A 70 -5.21 -2.57 0.76
N GLY A 71 -4.76 -3.22 -0.30
CA GLY A 71 -3.43 -3.07 -0.84
C GLY A 71 -3.56 -2.71 -2.31
N TRP A 72 -2.88 -1.66 -2.72
CA TRP A 72 -2.97 -1.24 -4.12
C TRP A 72 -1.63 -0.74 -4.61
N THR A 73 -1.49 -0.74 -5.93
CA THR A 73 -0.26 -0.32 -6.59
C THR A 73 -0.57 0.60 -7.75
N ARG A 74 0.31 1.55 -7.96
CA ARG A 74 0.29 2.49 -9.08
C ARG A 74 1.72 2.83 -9.47
N ILE A 75 1.91 3.21 -10.72
CA ILE A 75 3.18 3.79 -11.15
C ILE A 75 3.06 5.31 -11.00
N LEU A 76 3.79 5.87 -10.05
CA LEU A 76 3.73 7.29 -9.69
C LEU A 76 5.05 7.98 -10.08
N ALA A 77 5.29 8.08 -11.38
CA ALA A 77 6.52 8.61 -11.97
C ALA A 77 6.34 9.95 -12.70
N GLY A 78 5.26 10.68 -12.39
CA GLY A 78 4.96 11.98 -12.98
C GLY A 78 5.78 13.12 -12.38
N LYS A 79 5.28 14.35 -12.50
CA LYS A 79 5.96 15.55 -11.95
C LYS A 79 6.12 15.46 -10.44
N VAL A 80 5.08 15.00 -9.75
CA VAL A 80 5.14 14.70 -8.33
C VAL A 80 5.26 13.19 -8.24
N LYS A 81 6.45 12.71 -7.91
CA LYS A 81 6.69 11.28 -7.81
C LYS A 81 6.16 10.72 -6.49
N GLY A 82 5.76 9.45 -6.50
CA GLY A 82 5.46 8.75 -5.28
C GLY A 82 6.68 8.68 -4.37
N TYR A 83 6.48 8.65 -3.07
CA TYR A 83 7.57 8.59 -2.09
C TYR A 83 8.50 7.39 -2.31
N GLY A 84 7.94 6.28 -2.76
CA GLY A 84 8.67 5.05 -3.04
C GLY A 84 8.95 4.80 -4.51
N ASN A 85 8.72 5.78 -5.38
CA ASN A 85 8.98 5.61 -6.80
C ASN A 85 10.46 5.39 -7.07
N VAL A 86 10.79 4.37 -7.87
CA VAL A 86 12.16 4.06 -8.25
C VAL A 86 12.41 4.23 -9.75
N ASP A 87 11.38 4.08 -10.59
CA ASP A 87 11.48 4.31 -12.04
C ASP A 87 10.09 4.39 -12.67
N GLU A 88 10.02 4.47 -14.00
CA GLU A 88 8.78 4.61 -14.76
C GLU A 88 8.00 3.29 -14.94
N TYR A 89 8.58 2.16 -14.52
CA TYR A 89 8.04 0.84 -14.81
C TYR A 89 7.65 0.06 -13.56
N THR A 90 8.01 0.55 -12.39
CA THR A 90 7.83 -0.17 -11.13
C THR A 90 6.61 0.34 -10.38
N PRO A 91 5.59 -0.52 -10.18
CA PRO A 91 4.44 -0.15 -9.33
C PRO A 91 4.90 0.04 -7.89
N GLU A 92 4.33 1.04 -7.26
CA GLU A 92 4.58 1.36 -5.87
C GLU A 92 3.37 0.94 -5.02
N PHE A 93 3.65 0.27 -3.90
CA PHE A 93 2.63 -0.21 -2.96
C PHE A 93 2.15 0.86 -2.01
N ALA A 94 0.84 0.84 -1.74
CA ALA A 94 0.25 1.39 -0.54
C ALA A 94 -0.63 0.29 0.06
N ILE A 95 -0.61 0.14 1.37
CA ILE A 95 -1.34 -0.93 2.06
C ILE A 95 -1.75 -0.46 3.44
N SER A 96 -2.98 -0.78 3.83
CA SER A 96 -3.44 -0.58 5.20
C SER A 96 -4.56 -1.54 5.56
N VAL A 97 -4.67 -1.80 6.85
CA VAL A 97 -5.72 -2.62 7.45
C VAL A 97 -6.19 -1.86 8.69
N TYR A 98 -7.49 -1.83 8.95
CA TYR A 98 -8.01 -1.18 10.14
C TYR A 98 -7.32 -1.74 11.41
N LYS A 99 -7.12 -0.87 12.38
CA LYS A 99 -6.41 -1.18 13.63
C LYS A 99 -6.85 -2.48 14.28
N GLU A 100 -8.16 -2.67 14.38
CA GLU A 100 -8.74 -3.83 15.06
C GLU A 100 -8.43 -5.17 14.37
N TYR A 101 -7.94 -5.13 13.14
CA TYR A 101 -7.60 -6.32 12.36
C TYR A 101 -6.10 -6.49 12.13
N ARG A 102 -5.27 -5.68 12.78
CA ARG A 102 -3.82 -5.76 12.66
C ARG A 102 -3.26 -6.89 13.52
N ASN A 103 -2.03 -7.31 13.21
CA ASN A 103 -1.31 -8.38 13.92
C ASN A 103 -1.99 -9.75 13.84
N MET A 104 -2.75 -10.00 12.78
CA MET A 104 -3.43 -11.27 12.53
C MET A 104 -2.96 -11.96 11.25
N GLY A 105 -1.88 -11.47 10.65
CA GLY A 105 -1.35 -12.01 9.39
C GLY A 105 -2.07 -11.54 8.13
N ILE A 106 -3.10 -10.71 8.27
CA ILE A 106 -3.91 -10.21 7.14
C ILE A 106 -3.06 -9.37 6.18
N GLY A 107 -2.28 -8.43 6.72
CA GLY A 107 -1.43 -7.57 5.90
C GLY A 107 -0.40 -8.36 5.11
N THR A 108 0.21 -9.37 5.73
CA THR A 108 1.18 -10.24 5.08
C THR A 108 0.52 -11.02 3.92
N SER A 109 -0.66 -11.58 4.15
CA SER A 109 -1.40 -12.31 3.13
C SER A 109 -1.78 -11.40 1.96
N LEU A 110 -2.24 -10.19 2.27
CA LEU A 110 -2.61 -9.19 1.27
C LEU A 110 -1.39 -8.80 0.41
N MET A 111 -0.26 -8.55 1.06
CA MET A 111 0.98 -8.20 0.37
C MET A 111 1.42 -9.33 -0.58
N ARG A 112 1.42 -10.57 -0.10
CA ARG A 112 1.83 -11.72 -0.93
C ARG A 112 0.91 -11.90 -2.14
N ARG A 113 -0.39 -11.73 -1.95
CA ARG A 113 -1.37 -11.84 -3.04
C ARG A 113 -1.16 -10.74 -4.09
N MET A 114 -0.86 -9.52 -3.65
CA MET A 114 -0.54 -8.42 -4.57
C MET A 114 0.73 -8.71 -5.36
N LEU A 115 1.76 -9.23 -4.71
CA LEU A 115 3.02 -9.59 -5.39
C LEU A 115 2.79 -10.67 -6.43
N ASP A 116 1.98 -11.68 -6.11
CA ASP A 116 1.62 -12.73 -7.07
C ASP A 116 0.89 -12.13 -8.28
N LEU A 117 -0.03 -11.23 -8.04
CA LEU A 117 -0.79 -10.54 -9.10
C LEU A 117 0.15 -9.75 -10.02
N LEU A 118 1.05 -8.96 -9.43
CA LEU A 118 2.00 -8.17 -10.21
C LEU A 118 2.95 -9.05 -11.03
N LYS A 119 3.39 -10.15 -10.47
CA LYS A 119 4.23 -11.11 -11.19
C LYS A 119 3.47 -11.69 -12.38
N GLU A 120 2.22 -12.10 -12.16
CA GLU A 120 1.34 -12.61 -13.21
C GLU A 120 1.13 -11.60 -14.33
N LYS A 121 1.03 -10.32 -13.99
CA LYS A 121 0.88 -9.23 -14.96
C LYS A 121 2.17 -8.85 -15.67
N GLY A 122 3.30 -9.45 -15.30
CA GLY A 122 4.57 -9.25 -15.99
C GLY A 122 5.47 -8.14 -15.46
N TYR A 123 5.14 -7.56 -14.33
CA TYR A 123 6.02 -6.55 -13.72
C TYR A 123 7.26 -7.21 -13.15
N LYS A 124 8.40 -6.52 -13.22
CA LYS A 124 9.69 -7.07 -12.78
C LYS A 124 9.99 -6.78 -11.32
N ARG A 125 9.47 -5.68 -10.81
CA ARG A 125 9.73 -5.22 -9.45
C ARG A 125 8.50 -4.54 -8.87
N ALA A 126 8.49 -4.40 -7.56
CA ALA A 126 7.54 -3.57 -6.84
C ALA A 126 8.32 -2.75 -5.81
N SER A 127 7.86 -1.56 -5.50
CA SER A 127 8.51 -0.69 -4.54
C SER A 127 7.55 -0.18 -3.48
N LEU A 128 8.08 0.35 -2.40
CA LEU A 128 7.32 1.06 -1.39
C LEU A 128 8.24 2.03 -0.64
N ALA A 129 7.63 3.00 0.02
CA ALA A 129 8.29 3.85 1.00
C ALA A 129 7.71 3.54 2.37
N VAL A 130 8.55 3.51 3.39
CA VAL A 130 8.11 3.24 4.76
C VAL A 130 8.94 4.05 5.74
N GLN A 131 8.28 4.62 6.75
CA GLN A 131 8.97 5.33 7.83
C GLN A 131 9.87 4.34 8.58
N LYS A 132 11.10 4.74 8.89
CA LYS A 132 12.08 3.88 9.59
C LYS A 132 11.56 3.34 10.92
N GLU A 133 10.77 4.12 11.62
CA GLU A 133 10.22 3.75 12.93
C GLU A 133 8.95 2.89 12.82
N ASN A 134 8.41 2.72 11.62
CA ASN A 134 7.23 1.90 11.42
C ASN A 134 7.61 0.42 11.55
N TYR A 135 6.98 -0.29 12.47
CA TYR A 135 7.25 -1.71 12.66
C TYR A 135 6.90 -2.58 11.44
N ALA A 136 6.12 -2.04 10.50
CA ALA A 136 5.80 -2.75 9.24
C ALA A 136 7.05 -3.05 8.40
N VAL A 137 8.16 -2.36 8.63
CA VAL A 137 9.45 -2.65 7.98
C VAL A 137 9.79 -4.14 8.12
N ARG A 138 9.57 -4.70 9.31
CA ARG A 138 9.85 -6.12 9.57
C ARG A 138 8.98 -7.04 8.72
N MET A 139 7.72 -6.69 8.55
CA MET A 139 6.81 -7.45 7.70
C MET A 139 7.28 -7.42 6.25
N TYR A 140 7.65 -6.25 5.76
CA TYR A 140 8.14 -6.10 4.40
C TYR A 140 9.43 -6.90 4.16
N GLU A 141 10.36 -6.86 5.10
CA GLU A 141 11.59 -7.65 5.02
C GLU A 141 11.30 -9.15 5.02
N LYS A 142 10.38 -9.59 5.87
CA LYS A 142 9.96 -10.99 5.93
C LYS A 142 9.36 -11.47 4.62
N VAL A 143 8.57 -10.62 3.97
CA VAL A 143 7.98 -10.94 2.68
C VAL A 143 9.04 -11.04 1.58
N GLY A 144 10.13 -10.28 1.71
CA GLY A 144 11.25 -10.33 0.78
C GLY A 144 11.65 -8.98 0.18
N PHE A 145 11.06 -7.89 0.65
CA PHE A 145 11.49 -6.55 0.26
C PHE A 145 12.87 -6.25 0.83
N LYS A 146 13.67 -5.51 0.08
CA LYS A 146 15.00 -5.08 0.50
C LYS A 146 15.10 -3.58 0.49
N ILE A 147 15.79 -3.02 1.47
CA ILE A 147 16.05 -1.59 1.54
C ILE A 147 17.07 -1.24 0.45
N VAL A 148 16.68 -0.37 -0.48
CA VAL A 148 17.57 0.09 -1.56
C VAL A 148 18.02 1.53 -1.37
N LYS A 149 17.31 2.30 -0.53
CA LYS A 149 17.65 3.70 -0.27
C LYS A 149 17.16 4.11 1.11
N LYS A 150 17.93 4.98 1.75
CA LYS A 150 17.59 5.61 3.02
C LYS A 150 17.53 7.12 2.78
N ILE A 151 16.36 7.73 2.99
CA ILE A 151 16.15 9.16 2.81
C ILE A 151 15.55 9.70 4.11
N GLU A 152 16.32 10.53 4.82
CA GLU A 152 15.85 11.12 6.08
C GLU A 152 15.21 10.07 7.00
N GLU A 153 13.90 10.17 7.22
CA GLU A 153 13.15 9.28 8.11
C GLU A 153 12.52 8.09 7.39
N GLU A 154 12.84 7.87 6.10
CA GLU A 154 12.20 6.82 5.30
C GLU A 154 13.18 5.85 4.68
N TYR A 155 12.71 4.60 4.50
CA TYR A 155 13.34 3.62 3.63
C TYR A 155 12.55 3.51 2.33
N ILE A 156 13.28 3.40 1.22
CA ILE A 156 12.70 2.93 -0.02
C ILE A 156 13.06 1.45 -0.13
N MET A 157 12.05 0.61 -0.32
CA MET A 157 12.24 -0.83 -0.39
C MET A 157 11.76 -1.36 -1.74
N VAL A 158 12.40 -2.40 -2.23
CA VAL A 158 12.09 -3.03 -3.52
C VAL A 158 11.99 -4.54 -3.36
N TYR A 159 11.05 -5.12 -4.08
CA TYR A 159 10.88 -6.57 -4.21
C TYR A 159 11.10 -6.97 -5.66
N GLU A 160 11.99 -7.93 -5.87
CA GLU A 160 12.23 -8.48 -7.21
C GLU A 160 11.19 -9.58 -7.49
N LEU A 161 10.40 -9.39 -8.55
CA LEU A 161 9.33 -10.33 -8.91
C LEU A 161 9.83 -11.51 -9.77
N ASN A 162 11.02 -11.38 -10.29
CA ASN A 162 11.62 -12.44 -11.13
C ASN A 162 12.75 -13.14 -10.42
#